data_208bf3efc3561d185c447d213ed7d95a
#
_entry.id   208bf3efc3561d185c447d213ed7d95a
#
_cell.length_a   1.000
_cell.length_b   1.000
_cell.length_c   1.000
_cell.angle_alpha   90.00
_cell.angle_beta   90.00
_cell.angle_gamma   90.00
#
_symmetry.space_group_name_H-M   'P 1'
#
loop_
_entity.id
_entity.type
_entity.pdbx_description
1 polymer ?
#
loop_
_entity_poly.entity_id
_entity_poly.type
_entity_poly.pdbx_seq_one_letter_code
_entity_poly.pdbx_strand_id
1 'polypeptide(L)'
;MAPDRDLFANFERMRREMDELFGDVFERGMAPVRRGGFSPAVDVYYTGDPPRAIVRADLAGVDPAGIALEIRGRELILSGTRPPEPGEDRVYQQLEIEHGPFRRVVPLGADVDADAASAAYEDGMLIVELPLAPPARPRSVRIEPERGDAS
;
A
#
# COMPACT_ATOMS: atom_id res chain seq x y z
N MET A 1 19.41 -1.55 17.47
CA MET A 1 19.78 -0.70 16.38
C MET A 1 18.67 0.26 16.01
N ALA A 2 19.02 1.53 15.87
CA ALA A 2 18.09 2.63 15.69
C ALA A 2 17.16 2.59 14.44
N PRO A 3 17.48 1.92 13.31
CA PRO A 3 16.61 1.95 12.14
C PRO A 3 15.25 1.30 12.35
N ASP A 4 15.17 0.27 13.16
CA ASP A 4 13.91 -0.47 13.35
C ASP A 4 12.90 0.31 14.18
N ARG A 5 13.36 1.08 15.15
CA ARG A 5 12.48 1.91 15.99
C ARG A 5 11.84 3.05 15.24
N ASP A 6 12.61 3.70 14.37
CA ASP A 6 12.10 4.82 13.57
C ASP A 6 11.08 4.33 12.54
N LEU A 7 11.29 3.14 11.98
CA LEU A 7 10.37 2.53 11.04
C LEU A 7 9.02 2.24 11.70
N PHE A 8 9.03 1.62 12.87
CA PHE A 8 7.81 1.31 13.61
C PHE A 8 7.09 2.58 14.11
N ALA A 9 7.84 3.57 14.58
CA ALA A 9 7.24 4.83 15.03
C ALA A 9 6.57 5.57 13.88
N ASN A 10 7.18 5.61 12.70
CA ASN A 10 6.60 6.20 11.51
C ASN A 10 5.36 5.44 11.05
N PHE A 11 5.41 4.13 11.11
CA PHE A 11 4.28 3.28 10.76
C PHE A 11 3.08 3.52 11.68
N GLU A 12 3.30 3.57 12.99
CA GLU A 12 2.24 3.86 13.96
C GLU A 12 1.62 5.24 13.77
N ARG A 13 2.46 6.24 13.46
CA ARG A 13 1.98 7.59 13.17
C ARG A 13 1.08 7.61 11.95
N MET A 14 1.52 6.99 10.86
CA MET A 14 0.76 6.91 9.63
C MET A 14 -0.57 6.19 9.85
N ARG A 15 -0.55 5.13 10.63
CA ARG A 15 -1.75 4.39 10.99
C ARG A 15 -2.74 5.26 11.76
N ARG A 16 -2.27 6.06 12.72
CA ARG A 16 -3.12 6.99 13.46
C ARG A 16 -3.74 8.04 12.56
N GLU A 17 -2.93 8.65 11.72
CA GLU A 17 -3.39 9.67 10.79
C GLU A 17 -4.47 9.11 9.84
N MET A 18 -4.28 7.88 9.39
CA MET A 18 -5.28 7.21 8.57
C MET A 18 -6.54 6.89 9.33
N ASP A 19 -6.43 6.38 10.55
CA ASP A 19 -7.59 6.07 11.38
C ASP A 19 -8.40 7.35 11.68
N GLU A 20 -7.73 8.47 11.92
CA GLU A 20 -8.40 9.76 12.10
C GLU A 20 -9.12 10.22 10.85
N LEU A 21 -8.49 10.11 9.69
CA LEU A 21 -9.11 10.46 8.41
C LEU A 21 -10.31 9.59 8.09
N PHE A 22 -10.19 8.28 8.28
CA PHE A 22 -11.28 7.36 8.05
C PHE A 22 -12.38 7.47 9.12
N GLY A 23 -12.01 7.72 10.37
CA GLY A 23 -12.96 7.96 11.45
C GLY A 23 -13.88 9.12 11.14
N ASP A 24 -13.33 10.24 10.67
CA ASP A 24 -14.11 11.41 10.28
C ASP A 24 -15.08 11.10 9.13
N VAL A 25 -14.64 10.31 8.16
CA VAL A 25 -15.50 9.90 7.04
C VAL A 25 -16.65 9.05 7.51
N PHE A 26 -16.42 8.15 8.45
CA PHE A 26 -17.46 7.32 9.02
C PHE A 26 -18.44 8.12 9.90
N GLU A 27 -17.93 9.06 10.68
CA GLU A 27 -18.76 9.90 11.55
C GLU A 27 -19.65 10.86 10.77
N ARG A 28 -19.24 11.28 9.59
CA ARG A 28 -20.03 12.18 8.73
C ARG A 28 -21.17 11.49 7.99
N GLY A 29 -21.40 10.21 8.25
CA GLY A 29 -22.46 9.48 7.57
C GLY A 29 -22.17 9.22 6.10
N MET A 30 -20.94 9.46 5.68
CA MET A 30 -20.45 9.01 4.38
C MET A 30 -20.04 7.55 4.49
N ALA A 31 -20.94 6.71 4.98
CA ALA A 31 -20.79 5.29 4.78
C ALA A 31 -20.52 5.10 3.30
N PRO A 32 -19.41 4.42 2.91
CA PRO A 32 -19.18 4.17 1.51
C PRO A 32 -20.44 3.56 0.94
N VAL A 33 -21.06 4.29 0.04
CA VAL A 33 -22.18 3.75 -0.70
C VAL A 33 -21.62 2.53 -1.39
N ARG A 34 -21.99 1.36 -0.90
CA ARG A 34 -21.54 0.10 -1.47
C ARG A 34 -22.18 -0.09 -2.84
N ARG A 35 -21.70 0.62 -3.81
CA ARG A 35 -22.03 0.41 -5.20
C ARG A 35 -21.03 -0.59 -5.78
N GLY A 36 -21.13 -1.85 -5.31
CA GLY A 36 -20.37 -2.93 -5.89
C GLY A 36 -18.86 -2.81 -5.78
N GLY A 37 -18.33 -2.07 -4.81
CA GLY A 37 -16.91 -1.99 -4.57
C GLY A 37 -16.51 -2.69 -3.29
N PHE A 38 -15.26 -3.06 -3.15
CA PHE A 38 -14.75 -3.61 -1.91
C PHE A 38 -13.32 -3.15 -1.64
N SER A 39 -12.91 -3.23 -0.39
CA SER A 39 -11.54 -2.95 0.00
C SER A 39 -10.91 -4.25 0.49
N PRO A 40 -9.93 -4.79 -0.24
CA PRO A 40 -9.32 -6.05 0.15
C PRO A 40 -8.54 -5.90 1.46
N ALA A 41 -8.58 -6.94 2.28
CA ALA A 41 -7.76 -7.00 3.49
C ALA A 41 -6.29 -7.15 3.10
N VAL A 42 -5.42 -6.42 3.77
CA VAL A 42 -3.98 -6.49 3.52
C VAL A 42 -3.21 -6.65 4.82
N ASP A 43 -2.14 -7.41 4.74
CA ASP A 43 -1.11 -7.48 5.76
C ASP A 43 0.14 -6.77 5.25
N VAL A 44 0.78 -6.01 6.10
CA VAL A 44 2.06 -5.37 5.77
C VAL A 44 3.05 -5.73 6.86
N TYR A 45 4.17 -6.29 6.46
CA TYR A 45 5.25 -6.58 7.40
C TYR A 45 6.61 -6.33 6.76
N TYR A 46 7.59 -6.16 7.60
CA TYR A 46 8.97 -5.89 7.18
C TYR A 46 9.86 -7.04 7.61
N THR A 47 10.76 -7.42 6.75
CA THR A 47 11.62 -8.57 7.00
C THR A 47 12.94 -8.44 6.28
N GLY A 48 13.86 -9.21 6.74
CA GLY A 48 15.02 -9.63 6.00
C GLY A 48 16.24 -8.76 6.05
N ASP A 49 17.25 -9.34 5.49
CA ASP A 49 18.53 -8.74 5.19
C ASP A 49 18.85 -9.15 3.74
N PRO A 50 18.67 -8.26 2.78
CA PRO A 50 18.34 -6.83 2.90
C PRO A 50 16.92 -6.55 3.36
N PRO A 51 16.68 -5.37 3.99
CA PRO A 51 15.34 -5.03 4.49
C PRO A 51 14.35 -4.79 3.35
N ARG A 52 13.14 -5.28 3.56
CA ARG A 52 12.08 -5.19 2.57
C ARG A 52 10.71 -5.15 3.24
N ALA A 53 9.78 -4.50 2.58
CA ALA A 53 8.37 -4.54 2.95
C ALA A 53 7.68 -5.64 2.16
N ILE A 54 6.82 -6.38 2.82
CA ILE A 54 5.98 -7.39 2.18
C ILE A 54 4.54 -6.97 2.39
N VAL A 55 3.78 -6.87 1.30
CA VAL A 55 2.36 -6.60 1.35
C VAL A 55 1.62 -7.83 0.83
N ARG A 56 0.72 -8.37 1.64
CA ARG A 56 -0.12 -9.48 1.25
C ARG A 56 -1.57 -9.00 1.18
N ALA A 57 -2.20 -9.19 0.06
CA ALA A 57 -3.58 -8.79 -0.14
C ALA A 57 -4.44 -10.02 -0.44
N ASP A 58 -5.59 -10.11 0.22
CA ASP A 58 -6.56 -11.17 -0.07
C ASP A 58 -7.38 -10.76 -1.30
N LEU A 59 -7.05 -11.35 -2.42
CA LEU A 59 -7.68 -11.08 -3.72
C LEU A 59 -8.17 -12.36 -4.37
N ALA A 60 -8.73 -13.26 -3.58
CA ALA A 60 -9.30 -14.50 -4.07
C ALA A 60 -10.35 -14.23 -5.16
N GLY A 61 -10.31 -14.98 -6.24
CA GLY A 61 -11.25 -14.83 -7.34
C GLY A 61 -10.97 -13.68 -8.30
N VAL A 62 -9.89 -12.96 -8.10
CA VAL A 62 -9.47 -11.87 -9.01
C VAL A 62 -8.49 -12.41 -10.04
N ASP A 63 -8.68 -12.05 -11.30
CA ASP A 63 -7.70 -12.37 -12.33
C ASP A 63 -6.44 -11.52 -12.12
N PRO A 64 -5.27 -12.13 -11.91
CA PRO A 64 -4.04 -11.34 -11.69
C PRO A 64 -3.71 -10.40 -12.85
N ALA A 65 -4.11 -10.72 -14.07
CA ALA A 65 -3.92 -9.82 -15.21
C ALA A 65 -4.75 -8.53 -15.07
N GLY A 66 -5.80 -8.54 -14.26
CA GLY A 66 -6.63 -7.38 -13.99
C GLY A 66 -6.25 -6.58 -12.75
N ILE A 67 -5.15 -6.93 -12.09
CA ILE A 67 -4.67 -6.22 -10.91
C ILE A 67 -3.65 -5.17 -11.34
N ALA A 68 -3.88 -3.93 -10.95
CA ALA A 68 -2.93 -2.85 -11.17
C ALA A 68 -2.23 -2.50 -9.86
N LEU A 69 -0.92 -2.34 -9.94
CA LEU A 69 -0.07 -1.94 -8.83
C LEU A 69 0.64 -0.64 -9.19
N GLU A 70 0.60 0.31 -8.29
CA GLU A 70 1.29 1.58 -8.47
C GLU A 70 2.00 1.93 -7.17
N ILE A 71 3.21 2.43 -7.28
CA ILE A 71 3.99 2.90 -6.14
C ILE A 71 4.17 4.40 -6.28
N ARG A 72 3.67 5.14 -5.30
CA ARG A 72 3.81 6.60 -5.22
C ARG A 72 4.46 6.98 -3.90
N GLY A 73 5.71 7.39 -3.93
CA GLY A 73 6.42 7.74 -2.72
C GLY A 73 6.41 6.59 -1.71
N ARG A 74 5.71 6.76 -0.61
CA ARG A 74 5.56 5.74 0.45
C ARG A 74 4.21 5.06 0.42
N GLU A 75 3.57 5.01 -0.72
CA GLU A 75 2.27 4.37 -0.85
C GLU A 75 2.30 3.31 -1.94
N LEU A 76 1.72 2.16 -1.64
CA LEU A 76 1.41 1.15 -2.63
C LEU A 76 -0.09 1.21 -2.91
N ILE A 77 -0.47 1.34 -4.17
CA ILE A 77 -1.86 1.43 -4.58
C ILE A 77 -2.22 0.17 -5.35
N LEU A 78 -3.20 -0.55 -4.83
CA LEU A 78 -3.76 -1.74 -5.46
C LEU A 78 -5.11 -1.38 -6.05
N SER A 79 -5.37 -1.81 -7.27
CA SER A 79 -6.68 -1.63 -7.87
C SER A 79 -7.01 -2.75 -8.84
N GLY A 80 -8.28 -2.94 -9.08
CA GLY A 80 -8.77 -3.98 -9.98
C GLY A 80 -10.26 -4.22 -9.78
N THR A 81 -10.71 -5.36 -10.23
CA THR A 81 -12.12 -5.76 -10.11
C THR A 81 -12.22 -7.24 -9.82
N ARG A 82 -13.04 -7.58 -8.82
CA ARG A 82 -13.46 -8.98 -8.60
C ARG A 82 -14.78 -9.17 -9.31
N PRO A 83 -14.81 -9.94 -10.41
CA PRO A 83 -16.05 -10.15 -11.14
C PRO A 83 -17.03 -10.97 -10.32
N PRO A 84 -18.32 -10.66 -10.37
CA PRO A 84 -19.32 -11.55 -9.79
C PRO A 84 -19.39 -12.85 -10.57
N GLU A 85 -19.74 -13.95 -9.89
CA GLU A 85 -19.95 -15.19 -10.58
C GLU A 85 -21.16 -15.08 -11.52
N PRO A 86 -21.04 -15.47 -12.79
CA PRO A 86 -22.17 -15.46 -13.69
C PRO A 86 -23.21 -16.51 -13.28
N GLY A 87 -24.45 -16.11 -13.19
CA GLY A 87 -25.53 -17.02 -12.84
C GLY A 87 -26.86 -16.28 -12.86
N GLU A 88 -27.64 -16.49 -13.95
CA GLU A 88 -28.90 -15.81 -14.12
C GLU A 88 -30.06 -16.44 -13.33
N ASP A 89 -29.94 -17.73 -12.96
CA ASP A 89 -31.01 -18.49 -12.33
C ASP A 89 -30.80 -18.67 -10.82
N ARG A 90 -30.13 -17.70 -10.17
CA ARG A 90 -29.81 -17.83 -8.76
C ARG A 90 -30.71 -16.96 -7.90
N VAL A 91 -31.24 -17.57 -6.85
CA VAL A 91 -31.87 -16.83 -5.75
C VAL A 91 -30.94 -16.94 -4.55
N TYR A 92 -30.34 -15.83 -4.17
CA TYR A 92 -29.42 -15.83 -3.03
C TYR A 92 -30.17 -15.83 -1.72
N GLN A 93 -29.80 -16.70 -0.84
CA GLN A 93 -30.25 -16.67 0.55
C GLN A 93 -29.37 -15.74 1.37
N GLN A 94 -28.07 -15.73 1.09
CA GLN A 94 -27.11 -14.81 1.68
C GLN A 94 -26.14 -14.35 0.61
N LEU A 95 -25.77 -13.07 0.66
CA LEU A 95 -24.84 -12.45 -0.27
C LEU A 95 -23.88 -11.60 0.54
N GLU A 96 -22.78 -12.20 0.97
CA GLU A 96 -21.79 -11.55 1.84
C GLU A 96 -20.43 -11.34 1.17
N ILE A 97 -20.13 -12.11 0.11
CA ILE A 97 -18.86 -11.97 -0.60
C ILE A 97 -18.92 -10.73 -1.47
N GLU A 98 -18.02 -9.82 -1.19
CA GLU A 98 -17.96 -8.55 -1.91
C GLU A 98 -17.34 -8.73 -3.29
N HIS A 99 -17.96 -8.15 -4.29
CA HIS A 99 -17.51 -8.15 -5.68
C HIS A 99 -17.46 -6.72 -6.21
N GLY A 100 -16.90 -6.56 -7.37
CA GLY A 100 -16.82 -5.29 -8.04
C GLY A 100 -15.44 -4.66 -7.97
N PRO A 101 -15.35 -3.37 -8.30
CA PRO A 101 -14.07 -2.67 -8.31
C PRO A 101 -13.50 -2.55 -6.90
N PHE A 102 -12.19 -2.66 -6.80
CA PHE A 102 -11.47 -2.41 -5.56
C PHE A 102 -10.35 -1.43 -5.78
N ARG A 103 -10.06 -0.68 -4.75
CA ARG A 103 -8.90 0.18 -4.68
C ARG A 103 -8.45 0.23 -3.23
N ARG A 104 -7.19 -0.07 -3.01
CA ARG A 104 -6.60 0.00 -1.68
C ARG A 104 -5.30 0.80 -1.73
N VAL A 105 -5.20 1.81 -0.88
CA VAL A 105 -3.96 2.55 -0.68
C VAL A 105 -3.31 2.00 0.58
N VAL A 106 -2.10 1.48 0.43
CA VAL A 106 -1.34 0.88 1.52
C VAL A 106 -0.17 1.79 1.85
N PRO A 107 -0.22 2.51 2.97
CA PRO A 107 0.91 3.33 3.38
C PRO A 107 2.07 2.45 3.85
N LEU A 108 3.27 2.83 3.47
CA LEU A 108 4.50 2.13 3.83
C LEU A 108 5.27 2.97 4.85
N GLY A 109 5.95 2.30 5.77
CA GLY A 109 6.71 2.98 6.83
C GLY A 109 8.05 3.55 6.39
N ALA A 110 8.45 3.30 5.15
CA ALA A 110 9.75 3.72 4.62
C ALA A 110 9.69 3.87 3.11
N ASP A 111 10.69 4.53 2.56
CA ASP A 111 10.85 4.61 1.12
C ASP A 111 11.25 3.25 0.56
N VAL A 112 10.72 2.91 -0.59
CA VAL A 112 10.98 1.64 -1.25
C VAL A 112 11.62 1.86 -2.62
N ASP A 113 12.35 0.84 -3.06
CA ASP A 113 12.93 0.82 -4.40
C ASP A 113 11.89 0.24 -5.36
N ALA A 114 11.18 1.10 -6.04
CA ALA A 114 10.12 0.69 -6.96
C ALA A 114 10.64 -0.15 -8.13
N ASP A 115 11.85 0.11 -8.58
CA ASP A 115 12.45 -0.63 -9.69
C ASP A 115 12.78 -2.07 -9.34
N ALA A 116 13.01 -2.35 -8.06
CA ALA A 116 13.30 -3.68 -7.56
C ALA A 116 12.07 -4.40 -7.00
N ALA A 117 10.90 -3.79 -7.09
CA ALA A 117 9.65 -4.39 -6.60
C ALA A 117 9.24 -5.59 -7.45
N SER A 118 8.67 -6.58 -6.80
CA SER A 118 8.13 -7.77 -7.48
C SER A 118 6.79 -8.15 -6.85
N ALA A 119 5.97 -8.86 -7.61
CA ALA A 119 4.68 -9.31 -7.14
C ALA A 119 4.40 -10.72 -7.66
N ALA A 120 3.75 -11.52 -6.83
CA ALA A 120 3.31 -12.86 -7.17
C ALA A 120 1.87 -13.05 -6.70
N TYR A 121 1.13 -13.87 -7.42
CA TYR A 121 -0.25 -14.20 -7.07
C TYR A 121 -0.34 -15.71 -6.89
N GLU A 122 -0.65 -16.14 -5.66
CA GLU A 122 -0.72 -17.54 -5.31
C GLU A 122 -1.90 -17.78 -4.38
N ASP A 123 -2.72 -18.79 -4.71
CA ASP A 123 -3.84 -19.22 -3.86
C ASP A 123 -4.78 -18.08 -3.46
N GLY A 124 -5.03 -17.16 -4.38
CA GLY A 124 -5.88 -16.01 -4.11
C GLY A 124 -5.21 -14.87 -3.37
N MET A 125 -3.96 -15.02 -3.01
CA MET A 125 -3.19 -14.00 -2.31
C MET A 125 -2.22 -13.30 -3.26
N LEU A 126 -2.28 -11.99 -3.28
CA LEU A 126 -1.28 -11.17 -3.95
C LEU A 126 -0.18 -10.85 -2.95
N ILE A 127 1.05 -11.17 -3.29
CA ILE A 127 2.21 -10.92 -2.45
C ILE A 127 3.12 -9.94 -3.19
N VAL A 128 3.31 -8.76 -2.63
CA VAL A 128 4.17 -7.73 -3.21
C VAL A 128 5.40 -7.57 -2.33
N GLU A 129 6.55 -7.72 -2.92
CA GLU A 129 7.83 -7.57 -2.24
C GLU A 129 8.46 -6.24 -2.69
N LEU A 130 8.74 -5.40 -1.71
CA LEU A 130 9.22 -4.04 -1.92
C LEU A 130 10.54 -3.85 -1.15
N PRO A 131 11.69 -4.01 -1.81
CA PRO A 131 12.96 -3.70 -1.14
C PRO A 131 12.98 -2.25 -0.69
N LEU A 132 13.47 -2.01 0.52
CA LEU A 132 13.57 -0.65 1.03
C LEU A 132 14.65 0.09 0.26
N ALA A 133 14.40 1.38 0.00
CA ALA A 133 15.40 2.22 -0.63
C ALA A 133 16.59 2.38 0.31
N PRO A 134 17.83 2.36 -0.21
CA PRO A 134 18.98 2.59 0.65
C PRO A 134 18.89 3.97 1.28
N PRO A 135 19.34 4.13 2.53
CA PRO A 135 19.35 5.44 3.16
C PRO A 135 20.18 6.41 2.31
N ALA A 136 19.72 7.64 2.21
CA ALA A 136 20.44 8.68 1.49
C ALA A 136 21.86 8.75 2.05
N ARG A 137 22.85 8.61 1.17
CA ARG A 137 24.24 8.73 1.58
C ARG A 137 24.48 10.17 2.03
N PRO A 138 25.14 10.35 3.18
CA PRO A 138 25.54 11.70 3.57
C PRO A 138 26.32 12.34 2.43
N ARG A 139 25.87 13.50 2.01
CA ARG A 139 26.57 14.28 1.01
C ARG A 139 27.33 15.39 1.69
N SER A 140 28.63 15.45 1.44
CA SER A 140 29.39 16.64 1.80
C SER A 140 29.10 17.71 0.78
N VAL A 141 28.60 18.82 1.27
CA VAL A 141 28.41 20.00 0.44
C VAL A 141 29.60 20.89 0.58
N ARG A 142 30.22 21.18 -0.52
CA ARG A 142 31.37 22.08 -0.54
C ARG A 142 30.85 23.50 -0.27
N ILE A 143 31.35 24.09 0.78
CA ILE A 143 31.07 25.51 1.10
C ILE A 143 32.01 26.37 0.30
N GLU A 144 31.46 27.12 -0.65
CA GLU A 144 32.25 28.12 -1.33
C GLU A 144 32.37 29.35 -0.44
N PRO A 145 33.60 29.85 -0.20
CA PRO A 145 33.72 31.12 0.54
C PRO A 145 33.02 32.21 -0.25
N GLU A 146 32.34 33.09 0.49
CA GLU A 146 31.73 34.24 -0.11
C GLU A 146 32.78 34.91 -1.02
N ARG A 147 32.39 35.12 -2.30
CA ARG A 147 33.27 35.87 -3.19
C ARG A 147 33.37 37.29 -2.64
N GLY A 148 34.30 37.45 -1.73
CA GLY A 148 34.63 38.78 -1.32
C GLY A 148 34.88 39.59 -2.56
N ASP A 149 34.28 40.75 -2.63
CA ASP A 149 34.58 41.68 -3.68
C ASP A 149 36.07 41.73 -3.90
N ALA A 150 36.48 41.24 -5.02
CA ALA A 150 37.84 41.45 -5.44
C ALA A 150 37.97 42.95 -5.78
N SER A 151 38.05 43.69 -4.76
CA SER A 151 38.46 45.06 -4.93
C SER A 151 39.98 45.12 -4.94
#